data_1ec6b217823fa6c35dd286852033f030
#
_entry.id   1ec6b217823fa6c35dd286852033f030
#
_cell.length_a   1.000
_cell.length_b   1.000
_cell.length_c   1.000
_cell.angle_alpha   90.00
_cell.angle_beta   90.00
_cell.angle_gamma   90.00
#
_symmetry.space_group_name_H-M   'P 1'
#
loop_
_entity.id
_entity.type
_entity.pdbx_description
1 polymer ?
#
loop_
_entity_poly.entity_id
_entity_poly.type
_entity_poly.pdbx_seq_one_letter_code
_entity_poly.pdbx_strand_id
1 'polypeptide(L)'
;CGCFLRGGLMSNKYCQALVELRNKPAHELKEVGDQWRTPDNIFWGINTLFGPFVLDLFTDGDNAKCAAYYTAEDNALAHDWSERLAELKGAAFGNPPYSRASQHEGQYITGMRYIMKHASAMRDKGGRYVFLIKAATSEVWWPEDADHIAFIRGRIGFEVPAWFIPKDEKQVPTGAFFAGAIAVFDKTWKGPAISYIGRDELEACGEAFLAQVRQQAERLVREIVA
;
A
#
# COMPACT_ATOMS: atom_id res chain seq x y z
N CYS A 1 19.03 -13.29 -8.12
CA CYS A 1 18.50 -13.88 -9.36
C CYS A 1 17.99 -15.27 -9.05
N GLY A 2 16.69 -15.44 -8.94
CA GLY A 2 16.08 -16.74 -8.73
C GLY A 2 14.64 -16.68 -9.23
N CYS A 3 14.49 -16.68 -10.55
CA CYS A 3 13.20 -16.87 -11.20
C CYS A 3 12.81 -18.34 -11.03
N PHE A 4 12.07 -18.65 -9.98
CA PHE A 4 11.42 -19.95 -9.86
C PHE A 4 10.18 -19.94 -10.74
N LEU A 5 10.24 -20.61 -11.86
CA LEU A 5 9.08 -21.04 -12.64
C LEU A 5 8.20 -21.93 -11.75
N ARG A 6 7.19 -21.33 -11.10
CA ARG A 6 6.13 -22.10 -10.45
C ARG A 6 5.19 -22.60 -11.54
N GLY A 7 5.17 -23.92 -11.69
CA GLY A 7 4.25 -24.61 -12.58
C GLY A 7 2.81 -24.30 -12.26
N GLY A 8 2.04 -24.08 -13.30
CA GLY A 8 0.62 -24.17 -13.54
C GLY A 8 -0.37 -24.09 -12.38
N LEU A 9 -0.30 -23.07 -11.48
CA LEU A 9 -1.50 -22.67 -10.74
C LEU A 9 -2.34 -21.83 -11.69
N MET A 10 -3.59 -22.23 -11.94
CA MET A 10 -4.53 -21.41 -12.70
C MET A 10 -4.70 -20.10 -11.96
N SER A 11 -4.17 -19.01 -12.55
CA SER A 11 -4.29 -17.66 -12.02
C SER A 11 -5.77 -17.36 -11.74
N ASN A 12 -6.09 -16.81 -10.58
CA ASN A 12 -7.45 -16.43 -10.25
C ASN A 12 -7.99 -15.37 -11.23
N LYS A 13 -9.31 -15.24 -11.34
CA LYS A 13 -9.97 -14.32 -12.28
C LYS A 13 -9.55 -12.85 -12.08
N TYR A 14 -9.27 -12.45 -10.86
CA TYR A 14 -8.81 -11.09 -10.56
C TYR A 14 -7.42 -10.85 -11.17
N CYS A 15 -6.47 -11.76 -10.96
CA CYS A 15 -5.14 -11.68 -11.55
C CYS A 15 -5.17 -11.77 -13.09
N GLN A 16 -6.05 -12.62 -13.66
CA GLN A 16 -6.24 -12.70 -15.12
C GLN A 16 -6.69 -11.35 -15.68
N ALA A 17 -7.67 -10.71 -15.06
CA ALA A 17 -8.16 -9.41 -15.47
C ALA A 17 -7.08 -8.31 -15.36
N LEU A 18 -6.21 -8.37 -14.35
CA LEU A 18 -5.06 -7.46 -14.23
C LEU A 18 -4.03 -7.67 -15.36
N VAL A 19 -3.72 -8.91 -15.70
CA VAL A 19 -2.81 -9.23 -16.82
C VAL A 19 -3.38 -8.72 -18.14
N GLU A 20 -4.66 -8.97 -18.42
CA GLU A 20 -5.34 -8.48 -19.62
C GLU A 20 -5.33 -6.95 -19.68
N LEU A 21 -5.59 -6.28 -18.55
CA LEU A 21 -5.56 -4.83 -18.45
C LEU A 21 -4.16 -4.29 -18.77
N ARG A 22 -3.13 -4.80 -18.13
CA ARG A 22 -1.73 -4.35 -18.30
C ARG A 22 -1.19 -4.54 -19.71
N ASN A 23 -1.68 -5.55 -20.42
CA ASN A 23 -1.27 -5.86 -21.79
C ASN A 23 -1.97 -5.03 -22.88
N LYS A 24 -2.89 -4.14 -22.52
CA LYS A 24 -3.50 -3.23 -23.49
C LYS A 24 -2.46 -2.26 -24.08
N PRO A 25 -2.58 -1.89 -25.34
CA PRO A 25 -1.65 -0.94 -25.96
C PRO A 25 -1.82 0.50 -25.46
N ALA A 26 -2.98 0.83 -24.89
CA ALA A 26 -3.28 2.12 -24.28
C ALA A 26 -4.44 2.00 -23.27
N HIS A 27 -4.51 2.95 -22.33
CA HIS A 27 -5.42 2.91 -21.19
C HIS A 27 -6.20 4.21 -21.03
N GLU A 28 -7.41 4.11 -20.48
CA GLU A 28 -8.15 5.25 -19.94
C GLU A 28 -7.89 5.36 -18.42
N LEU A 29 -7.87 6.59 -17.86
CA LEU A 29 -7.61 6.80 -16.44
C LEU A 29 -8.54 6.02 -15.51
N LYS A 30 -9.81 5.82 -15.92
CA LYS A 30 -10.77 5.01 -15.14
C LYS A 30 -10.35 3.53 -15.03
N GLU A 31 -9.50 3.03 -15.95
CA GLU A 31 -9.02 1.65 -15.97
C GLU A 31 -7.90 1.40 -14.96
N VAL A 32 -7.30 2.45 -14.39
CA VAL A 32 -6.32 2.31 -13.31
C VAL A 32 -6.94 1.59 -12.10
N GLY A 33 -8.21 1.86 -11.79
CA GLY A 33 -8.97 1.13 -10.77
C GLY A 33 -8.27 1.11 -9.41
N ASP A 34 -7.93 -0.08 -8.93
CA ASP A 34 -7.24 -0.30 -7.66
C ASP A 34 -5.71 -0.10 -7.73
N GLN A 35 -5.16 0.20 -8.91
CA GLN A 35 -3.70 0.18 -9.14
C GLN A 35 -3.02 1.56 -8.95
N TRP A 36 -3.73 2.54 -8.40
CA TRP A 36 -3.14 3.84 -8.05
C TRP A 36 -2.03 3.69 -7.01
N ARG A 37 -0.84 4.24 -7.32
CA ARG A 37 0.33 4.16 -6.47
C ARG A 37 0.34 5.28 -5.43
N THR A 38 0.75 4.94 -4.21
CA THR A 38 1.08 5.93 -3.18
C THR A 38 2.36 6.67 -3.59
N PRO A 39 2.38 8.01 -3.62
CA PRO A 39 3.61 8.78 -3.84
C PRO A 39 4.67 8.46 -2.78
N ASP A 40 5.94 8.48 -3.18
CA ASP A 40 7.03 8.12 -2.29
C ASP A 40 7.15 9.08 -1.09
N ASN A 41 6.96 10.38 -1.30
CA ASN A 41 6.99 11.36 -0.21
C ASN A 41 5.87 11.12 0.82
N ILE A 42 4.66 10.73 0.38
CA ILE A 42 3.56 10.34 1.28
C ILE A 42 3.91 9.06 2.03
N PHE A 43 4.39 8.03 1.34
CA PHE A 43 4.80 6.78 1.98
C PHE A 43 5.87 7.02 3.06
N TRP A 44 6.94 7.75 2.73
CA TRP A 44 8.02 8.01 3.67
C TRP A 44 7.61 8.96 4.79
N GLY A 45 6.66 9.87 4.55
CA GLY A 45 6.04 10.68 5.59
C GLY A 45 5.28 9.81 6.60
N ILE A 46 4.47 8.87 6.11
CA ILE A 46 3.76 7.91 6.97
C ILE A 46 4.74 6.99 7.70
N ASN A 47 5.80 6.53 7.01
CA ASN A 47 6.85 5.69 7.61
C ASN A 47 7.59 6.40 8.75
N THR A 48 7.82 7.70 8.64
CA THR A 48 8.46 8.49 9.70
C THR A 48 7.63 8.52 11.00
N LEU A 49 6.30 8.52 10.87
CA LEU A 49 5.39 8.60 12.01
C LEU A 49 5.02 7.23 12.59
N PHE A 50 4.84 6.24 11.74
CA PHE A 50 4.26 4.95 12.12
C PHE A 50 5.12 3.74 11.74
N GLY A 51 6.29 3.96 11.13
CA GLY A 51 7.23 2.90 10.74
C GLY A 51 8.13 2.38 11.87
N PRO A 52 9.21 1.67 11.57
CA PRO A 52 9.66 1.38 10.20
C PRO A 52 8.80 0.31 9.49
N PHE A 53 8.47 0.56 8.21
CA PHE A 53 7.77 -0.42 7.40
C PHE A 53 8.75 -1.38 6.74
N VAL A 54 8.45 -2.67 6.86
CA VAL A 54 9.26 -3.78 6.36
C VAL A 54 8.49 -4.72 5.43
N LEU A 55 7.17 -4.57 5.38
CA LEU A 55 6.27 -5.40 4.57
C LEU A 55 5.23 -4.51 3.88
N ASP A 56 5.11 -4.61 2.55
CA ASP A 56 4.04 -4.00 1.77
C ASP A 56 2.96 -5.04 1.47
N LEU A 57 1.76 -4.80 1.97
CA LEU A 57 0.67 -5.80 1.92
C LEU A 57 -0.05 -5.85 0.58
N PHE A 58 -0.02 -4.77 -0.21
CA PHE A 58 -0.81 -4.66 -1.44
C PHE A 58 -0.04 -3.87 -2.51
N THR A 59 0.68 -4.58 -3.36
CA THR A 59 1.45 -3.98 -4.46
C THR A 59 1.33 -4.78 -5.74
N ASP A 60 1.71 -4.19 -6.86
CA ASP A 60 1.89 -4.88 -8.15
C ASP A 60 3.31 -5.44 -8.34
N GLY A 61 4.18 -5.25 -7.35
CA GLY A 61 5.59 -5.63 -7.38
C GLY A 61 6.50 -4.51 -7.92
N ASP A 62 6.12 -3.84 -8.99
CA ASP A 62 6.93 -2.76 -9.60
C ASP A 62 6.98 -1.51 -8.72
N ASN A 63 5.92 -1.29 -7.93
CA ASN A 63 5.85 -0.16 -7.02
C ASN A 63 5.97 -0.54 -5.53
N ALA A 64 6.47 -1.74 -5.22
CA ALA A 64 6.61 -2.20 -3.85
C ALA A 64 7.39 -1.21 -2.98
N LYS A 65 6.81 -0.81 -1.86
CA LYS A 65 7.39 0.17 -0.94
C LYS A 65 8.37 -0.47 0.05
N CYS A 66 8.34 -1.78 0.18
CA CYS A 66 9.21 -2.57 1.05
C CYS A 66 9.88 -3.70 0.26
N ALA A 67 11.02 -4.19 0.76
CA ALA A 67 11.72 -5.32 0.16
C ALA A 67 10.90 -6.63 0.25
N ALA A 68 10.11 -6.79 1.31
CA ALA A 68 9.13 -7.86 1.42
C ALA A 68 7.74 -7.32 1.08
N TYR A 69 7.00 -8.05 0.27
CA TYR A 69 5.67 -7.60 -0.18
C TYR A 69 4.80 -8.77 -0.63
N TYR A 70 3.50 -8.49 -0.81
CA TYR A 70 2.52 -9.38 -1.42
C TYR A 70 1.90 -8.72 -2.66
N THR A 71 1.85 -9.50 -3.75
CA THR A 71 1.11 -9.16 -4.96
C THR A 71 -0.30 -9.75 -4.91
N ALA A 72 -1.12 -9.46 -5.93
CA ALA A 72 -2.44 -10.08 -6.06
C ALA A 72 -2.35 -11.60 -6.26
N GLU A 73 -1.28 -12.08 -6.89
CA GLU A 73 -1.00 -13.50 -7.08
C GLU A 73 -0.64 -14.21 -5.78
N ASP A 74 0.09 -13.52 -4.89
CA ASP A 74 0.44 -14.05 -3.56
C ASP A 74 -0.79 -14.12 -2.65
N ASN A 75 -1.76 -13.24 -2.87
CA ASN A 75 -2.96 -13.05 -2.05
C ASN A 75 -2.64 -12.79 -0.56
N ALA A 76 -2.39 -11.54 -0.20
CA ALA A 76 -2.06 -11.14 1.17
C ALA A 76 -3.03 -11.74 2.22
N LEU A 77 -4.33 -11.86 1.91
CA LEU A 77 -5.34 -12.39 2.83
C LEU A 77 -5.21 -13.91 3.09
N ALA A 78 -4.37 -14.62 2.34
CA ALA A 78 -4.08 -16.04 2.56
C ALA A 78 -2.92 -16.27 3.55
N HIS A 79 -2.26 -15.20 4.01
CA HIS A 79 -1.04 -15.27 4.83
C HIS A 79 -1.27 -14.78 6.25
N ASP A 80 -0.49 -15.34 7.18
CA ASP A 80 -0.35 -14.80 8.53
C ASP A 80 0.69 -13.67 8.54
N TRP A 81 0.21 -12.42 8.60
CA TRP A 81 1.09 -11.26 8.58
C TRP A 81 1.87 -11.11 9.88
N SER A 82 1.35 -11.63 11.00
CA SER A 82 2.00 -11.52 12.31
C SER A 82 3.26 -12.37 12.37
N GLU A 83 3.23 -13.60 11.84
CA GLU A 83 4.40 -14.46 11.71
C GLU A 83 5.45 -13.80 10.80
N ARG A 84 5.00 -13.25 9.66
CA ARG A 84 5.91 -12.58 8.73
C ARG A 84 6.59 -11.35 9.35
N LEU A 85 5.85 -10.54 10.12
CA LEU A 85 6.42 -9.38 10.82
C LEU A 85 7.36 -9.78 11.97
N ALA A 86 7.12 -10.91 12.64
CA ALA A 86 8.03 -11.42 13.67
C ALA A 86 9.42 -11.74 13.10
N GLU A 87 9.49 -12.24 11.84
CA GLU A 87 10.74 -12.47 11.11
C GLU A 87 11.39 -11.13 10.69
N LEU A 88 10.62 -10.22 10.11
CA LEU A 88 11.10 -8.97 9.49
C LEU A 88 11.41 -7.86 10.51
N LYS A 89 10.83 -7.91 11.70
CA LYS A 89 11.04 -6.96 12.83
C LYS A 89 10.70 -5.51 12.49
N GLY A 90 9.45 -5.24 12.10
CA GLY A 90 8.96 -3.91 11.80
C GLY A 90 7.44 -3.87 11.73
N ALA A 91 6.91 -2.93 10.99
CA ALA A 91 5.48 -2.77 10.73
C ALA A 91 5.14 -3.10 9.27
N ALA A 92 3.87 -3.40 8.99
CA ALA A 92 3.37 -3.53 7.63
C ALA A 92 2.69 -2.22 7.18
N PHE A 93 2.82 -1.94 5.89
CA PHE A 93 2.09 -0.88 5.21
C PHE A 93 1.09 -1.48 4.23
N GLY A 94 -0.05 -0.82 4.03
CA GLY A 94 -1.02 -1.19 3.01
C GLY A 94 -1.74 0.01 2.41
N ASN A 95 -1.79 0.05 1.07
CA ASN A 95 -2.72 0.84 0.29
C ASN A 95 -3.66 -0.15 -0.40
N PRO A 96 -4.78 -0.54 0.25
CA PRO A 96 -5.57 -1.70 -0.15
C PRO A 96 -6.45 -1.44 -1.37
N PRO A 97 -6.78 -2.50 -2.16
CA PRO A 97 -7.73 -2.40 -3.26
C PRO A 97 -9.16 -2.17 -2.76
N TYR A 98 -9.91 -1.27 -3.44
CA TYR A 98 -11.31 -0.94 -3.14
C TYR A 98 -12.33 -1.68 -4.00
N SER A 99 -11.90 -2.53 -4.91
CA SER A 99 -12.78 -3.35 -5.73
C SER A 99 -13.69 -4.25 -4.88
N ARG A 100 -14.80 -4.68 -5.49
CA ARG A 100 -15.72 -5.62 -4.84
C ARG A 100 -14.98 -6.87 -4.40
N ALA A 101 -15.48 -7.50 -3.33
CA ALA A 101 -14.93 -8.74 -2.82
C ALA A 101 -14.88 -9.81 -3.92
N SER A 102 -13.71 -10.37 -4.14
CA SER A 102 -13.49 -11.51 -5.02
C SER A 102 -12.88 -12.66 -4.23
N GLN A 103 -13.16 -13.87 -4.66
CA GLN A 103 -12.66 -15.09 -4.02
C GLN A 103 -12.04 -16.02 -5.06
N HIS A 104 -11.09 -16.80 -4.62
CA HIS A 104 -10.51 -17.93 -5.33
C HIS A 104 -10.35 -19.10 -4.34
N GLU A 105 -10.90 -20.27 -4.67
CA GLU A 105 -10.85 -21.47 -3.82
C GLU A 105 -11.32 -21.23 -2.36
N GLY A 106 -12.36 -20.42 -2.20
CA GLY A 106 -12.92 -20.09 -0.89
C GLY A 106 -12.15 -19.01 -0.10
N GLN A 107 -11.02 -18.52 -0.63
CA GLN A 107 -10.20 -17.50 -0.02
C GLN A 107 -10.49 -16.13 -0.65
N TYR A 108 -10.70 -15.10 0.16
CA TYR A 108 -10.82 -13.72 -0.33
C TYR A 108 -9.49 -13.19 -0.85
N ILE A 109 -9.55 -12.40 -1.92
CA ILE A 109 -8.41 -11.71 -2.53
C ILE A 109 -8.57 -10.20 -2.34
N THR A 110 -9.80 -9.69 -2.53
CA THR A 110 -10.16 -8.29 -2.40
C THR A 110 -11.38 -8.10 -1.51
N GLY A 111 -11.71 -6.84 -1.26
CA GLY A 111 -12.87 -6.45 -0.45
C GLY A 111 -12.45 -5.85 0.89
N MET A 112 -12.60 -4.53 1.02
CA MET A 112 -12.15 -3.74 2.18
C MET A 112 -12.61 -4.31 3.52
N ARG A 113 -13.84 -4.81 3.62
CA ARG A 113 -14.36 -5.42 4.85
C ARG A 113 -13.50 -6.62 5.31
N TYR A 114 -13.06 -7.45 4.37
CA TYR A 114 -12.25 -8.64 4.68
C TYR A 114 -10.81 -8.25 4.99
N ILE A 115 -10.28 -7.24 4.31
CA ILE A 115 -8.95 -6.70 4.55
C ILE A 115 -8.87 -6.11 5.97
N MET A 116 -9.82 -5.25 6.35
CA MET A 116 -9.83 -4.64 7.69
C MET A 116 -10.05 -5.67 8.80
N LYS A 117 -10.93 -6.65 8.57
CA LYS A 117 -11.13 -7.77 9.51
C LYS A 117 -9.86 -8.62 9.66
N HIS A 118 -9.13 -8.86 8.58
CA HIS A 118 -7.86 -9.59 8.63
C HIS A 118 -6.80 -8.79 9.38
N ALA A 119 -6.71 -7.48 9.15
CA ALA A 119 -5.80 -6.58 9.88
C ALA A 119 -6.05 -6.62 11.39
N SER A 120 -7.31 -6.56 11.81
CA SER A 120 -7.70 -6.69 13.22
C SER A 120 -7.28 -8.05 13.82
N ALA A 121 -7.54 -9.15 13.10
CA ALA A 121 -7.15 -10.49 13.53
C ALA A 121 -5.61 -10.64 13.63
N MET A 122 -4.86 -10.07 12.69
CA MET A 122 -3.39 -10.10 12.72
C MET A 122 -2.83 -9.26 13.88
N ARG A 123 -3.40 -8.05 14.12
CA ARG A 123 -3.08 -7.24 15.30
C ARG A 123 -3.26 -8.05 16.59
N ASP A 124 -4.31 -8.84 16.68
CA ASP A 124 -4.60 -9.64 17.87
C ASP A 124 -3.58 -10.75 18.12
N LYS A 125 -2.95 -11.24 17.06
CA LYS A 125 -1.80 -12.17 17.14
C LYS A 125 -0.47 -11.46 17.42
N GLY A 126 -0.37 -10.16 17.08
CA GLY A 126 0.83 -9.34 17.24
C GLY A 126 1.20 -8.57 15.97
N GLY A 127 2.14 -7.65 16.11
CA GLY A 127 2.58 -6.79 15.01
C GLY A 127 1.82 -5.48 14.92
N ARG A 128 2.29 -4.62 14.02
CA ARG A 128 1.70 -3.31 13.72
C ARG A 128 1.41 -3.21 12.23
N TYR A 129 0.18 -2.79 11.91
CA TYR A 129 -0.32 -2.69 10.53
C TYR A 129 -0.87 -1.30 10.31
N VAL A 130 -0.41 -0.63 9.27
CA VAL A 130 -0.73 0.77 8.98
C VAL A 130 -1.29 0.86 7.56
N PHE A 131 -2.49 1.39 7.44
CA PHE A 131 -3.20 1.48 6.16
C PHE A 131 -3.46 2.92 5.79
N LEU A 132 -3.11 3.28 4.55
CA LEU A 132 -3.58 4.51 3.93
C LEU A 132 -4.90 4.24 3.24
N ILE A 133 -5.99 4.78 3.76
CA ILE A 133 -7.36 4.50 3.30
C ILE A 133 -8.17 5.79 3.06
N LYS A 134 -9.29 5.65 2.37
CA LYS A 134 -10.27 6.74 2.27
C LYS A 134 -10.89 7.02 3.64
N ALA A 135 -11.04 8.30 3.99
CA ALA A 135 -11.74 8.73 5.19
C ALA A 135 -13.27 8.62 4.97
N ALA A 136 -13.77 7.40 4.87
CA ALA A 136 -15.14 7.07 4.50
C ALA A 136 -15.88 6.41 5.68
N THR A 137 -16.12 7.19 6.72
CA THR A 137 -16.68 6.75 8.01
C THR A 137 -18.08 6.14 7.93
N SER A 138 -18.81 6.36 6.83
CA SER A 138 -20.14 5.76 6.57
C SER A 138 -20.08 4.38 5.92
N GLU A 139 -18.91 3.94 5.50
CA GLU A 139 -18.75 2.65 4.84
C GLU A 139 -18.72 1.50 5.85
N VAL A 140 -19.35 0.38 5.50
CA VAL A 140 -19.43 -0.81 6.36
C VAL A 140 -18.09 -1.48 6.64
N TRP A 141 -17.05 -1.11 5.91
CA TRP A 141 -15.68 -1.58 6.10
C TRP A 141 -14.83 -0.63 6.94
N TRP A 142 -15.36 0.52 7.35
CA TRP A 142 -14.62 1.47 8.16
C TRP A 142 -14.07 0.79 9.43
N PRO A 143 -12.75 0.91 9.71
CA PRO A 143 -12.13 0.18 10.80
C PRO A 143 -12.37 0.86 12.16
N GLU A 144 -13.57 0.70 12.73
CA GLU A 144 -13.94 1.27 14.03
C GLU A 144 -13.10 0.72 15.18
N ASP A 145 -12.49 -0.46 14.99
CA ASP A 145 -11.65 -1.14 15.98
C ASP A 145 -10.14 -0.90 15.77
N ALA A 146 -9.76 0.01 14.87
CA ALA A 146 -8.38 0.47 14.77
C ALA A 146 -7.94 1.16 16.06
N ASP A 147 -6.70 0.95 16.49
CA ASP A 147 -6.16 1.53 17.73
C ASP A 147 -5.89 3.02 17.58
N HIS A 148 -5.67 3.49 16.33
CA HIS A 148 -5.53 4.90 16.01
C HIS A 148 -5.98 5.20 14.59
N ILE A 149 -6.64 6.35 14.41
CA ILE A 149 -6.97 6.94 13.11
C ILE A 149 -6.38 8.35 13.02
N ALA A 150 -5.47 8.59 12.08
CA ALA A 150 -5.03 9.93 11.73
C ALA A 150 -5.76 10.41 10.46
N PHE A 151 -6.65 11.40 10.59
CA PHE A 151 -7.31 12.02 9.43
C PHE A 151 -6.35 12.99 8.74
N ILE A 152 -6.22 12.87 7.42
CA ILE A 152 -5.33 13.69 6.63
C ILE A 152 -6.08 14.95 6.16
N ARG A 153 -5.61 16.12 6.57
CA ARG A 153 -6.09 17.41 6.06
C ARG A 153 -5.41 17.73 4.73
N GLY A 154 -6.21 17.97 3.71
CA GLY A 154 -5.78 18.04 2.32
C GLY A 154 -5.98 16.70 1.60
N ARG A 155 -6.17 16.78 0.28
CA ARG A 155 -6.39 15.59 -0.54
C ARG A 155 -5.05 15.05 -1.02
N ILE A 156 -4.85 13.73 -0.92
CA ILE A 156 -3.69 13.05 -1.46
C ILE A 156 -3.91 12.82 -2.96
N GLY A 157 -2.91 13.22 -3.78
CA GLY A 157 -2.80 12.82 -5.16
C GLY A 157 -2.07 11.49 -5.24
N PHE A 158 -2.66 10.52 -5.95
CA PHE A 158 -2.02 9.23 -6.22
C PHE A 158 -1.42 9.22 -7.63
N GLU A 159 -0.43 8.39 -7.85
CA GLU A 159 0.26 8.26 -9.12
C GLU A 159 -0.32 7.12 -9.94
N VAL A 160 -0.25 7.23 -11.27
CA VAL A 160 -0.58 6.11 -12.15
C VAL A 160 0.48 5.01 -12.04
N PRO A 161 0.12 3.73 -12.26
CA PRO A 161 1.08 2.64 -12.27
C PRO A 161 2.05 2.74 -13.47
N ALA A 162 3.21 2.09 -13.36
CA ALA A 162 4.26 2.14 -14.37
C ALA A 162 3.81 1.61 -15.75
N TRP A 163 2.86 0.68 -15.76
CA TRP A 163 2.30 0.10 -17.00
C TRP A 163 1.28 1.00 -17.71
N PHE A 164 0.84 2.09 -17.09
CA PHE A 164 -0.19 2.96 -17.68
C PHE A 164 0.34 3.73 -18.88
N ILE A 165 -0.26 3.49 -20.04
CA ILE A 165 0.01 4.22 -21.28
C ILE A 165 -1.25 5.00 -21.64
N PRO A 166 -1.25 6.34 -21.62
CA PRO A 166 -2.44 7.13 -21.92
C PRO A 166 -2.93 6.89 -23.35
N LYS A 167 -4.23 6.70 -23.51
CA LYS A 167 -4.89 6.54 -24.81
C LYS A 167 -4.91 7.82 -25.64
N ASP A 168 -4.86 8.97 -24.98
CA ASP A 168 -4.91 10.29 -25.58
C ASP A 168 -3.92 11.20 -24.83
N GLU A 169 -3.14 12.00 -25.56
CA GLU A 169 -2.20 12.98 -24.99
C GLU A 169 -2.89 14.01 -24.08
N LYS A 170 -4.21 14.22 -24.24
CA LYS A 170 -5.02 15.07 -23.38
C LYS A 170 -5.36 14.43 -22.03
N GLN A 171 -5.16 13.12 -21.88
CA GLN A 171 -5.29 12.42 -20.60
C GLN A 171 -4.07 12.72 -19.72
N VAL A 172 -4.06 13.87 -19.11
CA VAL A 172 -3.07 14.19 -18.07
C VAL A 172 -3.44 13.38 -16.81
N PRO A 173 -2.57 12.50 -16.34
CA PRO A 173 -2.81 11.79 -15.10
C PRO A 173 -2.88 12.80 -13.94
N THR A 174 -4.09 13.14 -13.52
CA THR A 174 -4.29 14.07 -12.41
C THR A 174 -4.21 13.41 -11.04
N GLY A 175 -3.99 12.09 -11.03
CA GLY A 175 -4.04 11.28 -9.81
C GLY A 175 -5.47 11.07 -9.28
N ALA A 176 -5.66 10.08 -8.45
CA ALA A 176 -6.90 9.90 -7.70
C ALA A 176 -6.83 10.77 -6.43
N PHE A 177 -7.75 11.72 -6.30
CA PHE A 177 -7.81 12.63 -5.15
C PHE A 177 -8.97 12.25 -4.24
N PHE A 178 -8.67 11.85 -3.02
CA PHE A 178 -9.70 11.61 -2.00
C PHE A 178 -9.26 12.11 -0.61
N ALA A 179 -10.23 12.31 0.27
CA ALA A 179 -9.97 12.53 1.68
C ALA A 179 -9.39 11.24 2.27
N GLY A 180 -8.19 11.31 2.82
CA GLY A 180 -7.46 10.18 3.32
C GLY A 180 -7.49 10.08 4.83
N ALA A 181 -7.28 8.87 5.33
CA ALA A 181 -6.98 8.58 6.72
C ALA A 181 -5.89 7.51 6.80
N ILE A 182 -5.14 7.52 7.89
CA ILE A 182 -4.19 6.48 8.24
C ILE A 182 -4.81 5.68 9.38
N ALA A 183 -5.10 4.40 9.14
CA ALA A 183 -5.60 3.50 10.18
C ALA A 183 -4.42 2.67 10.73
N VAL A 184 -4.25 2.66 12.04
CA VAL A 184 -3.19 1.93 12.73
C VAL A 184 -3.81 0.84 13.59
N PHE A 185 -3.39 -0.38 13.36
CA PHE A 185 -3.71 -1.56 14.16
C PHE A 185 -2.47 -1.96 14.94
N ASP A 186 -2.41 -1.61 16.21
CA ASP A 186 -1.26 -1.84 17.09
C ASP A 186 -1.72 -1.87 18.54
N LYS A 187 -1.84 -3.04 19.15
CA LYS A 187 -2.22 -3.18 20.58
C LYS A 187 -1.29 -2.47 21.55
N THR A 188 -0.09 -2.11 21.13
CA THR A 188 0.87 -1.38 21.97
C THR A 188 0.74 0.13 21.88
N TRP A 189 -0.19 0.62 21.02
CA TRP A 189 -0.44 2.05 20.83
C TRP A 189 -0.80 2.75 22.15
N LYS A 190 -0.12 3.85 22.46
CA LYS A 190 -0.33 4.64 23.69
C LYS A 190 -0.79 6.07 23.39
N GLY A 191 -0.89 6.42 22.11
CA GLY A 191 -1.36 7.73 21.69
C GLY A 191 -2.90 7.86 21.72
N PRO A 192 -3.44 8.98 21.25
CA PRO A 192 -4.88 9.18 21.13
C PRO A 192 -5.49 8.22 20.09
N ALA A 193 -6.78 7.92 20.24
CA ALA A 193 -7.51 7.11 19.26
C ALA A 193 -7.68 7.85 17.91
N ILE A 194 -7.72 9.19 17.92
CA ILE A 194 -7.90 10.02 16.75
C ILE A 194 -6.91 11.18 16.78
N SER A 195 -6.35 11.49 15.61
CA SER A 195 -5.55 12.69 15.37
C SER A 195 -5.80 13.26 13.97
N TYR A 196 -5.20 14.42 13.71
CA TYR A 196 -5.18 15.06 12.39
C TYR A 196 -3.74 15.36 12.00
N ILE A 197 -3.44 15.15 10.71
CA ILE A 197 -2.14 15.48 10.13
C ILE A 197 -2.33 16.25 8.82
N GLY A 198 -1.49 17.23 8.54
CA GLY A 198 -1.49 17.93 7.26
C GLY A 198 -0.88 17.07 6.15
N ARG A 199 -1.50 17.07 4.95
CA ARG A 199 -0.85 16.47 3.79
C ARG A 199 0.55 17.07 3.55
N ASP A 200 0.64 18.39 3.60
CA ASP A 200 1.92 19.10 3.36
C ASP A 200 2.98 18.74 4.41
N GLU A 201 2.56 18.42 5.63
CA GLU A 201 3.44 17.93 6.69
C GLU A 201 3.96 16.52 6.38
N LEU A 202 3.09 15.61 5.91
CA LEU A 202 3.50 14.27 5.45
C LEU A 202 4.48 14.35 4.29
N GLU A 203 4.16 15.17 3.29
CA GLU A 203 5.04 15.39 2.12
C GLU A 203 6.39 15.95 2.53
N ALA A 204 6.43 16.95 3.41
CA ALA A 204 7.68 17.55 3.90
C ALA A 204 8.54 16.54 4.68
N CYS A 205 7.93 15.74 5.55
CA CYS A 205 8.64 14.67 6.27
C CYS A 205 9.23 13.62 5.31
N GLY A 206 8.45 13.20 4.32
CA GLY A 206 8.88 12.23 3.32
C GLY A 206 10.00 12.76 2.42
N GLU A 207 9.89 14.01 1.95
CA GLU A 207 10.97 14.65 1.15
C GLU A 207 12.25 14.80 1.94
N ALA A 208 12.17 15.17 3.22
CA ALA A 208 13.35 15.26 4.08
C ALA A 208 14.05 13.90 4.23
N PHE A 209 13.29 12.82 4.40
CA PHE A 209 13.82 11.46 4.43
C PHE A 209 14.49 11.07 3.11
N LEU A 210 13.79 11.29 1.99
CA LEU A 210 14.32 11.00 0.64
C LEU A 210 15.60 11.78 0.34
N ALA A 211 15.68 13.04 0.76
CA ALA A 211 16.88 13.85 0.61
C ALA A 211 18.08 13.24 1.36
N GLN A 212 17.86 12.76 2.59
CA GLN A 212 18.91 12.07 3.37
C GLN A 212 19.35 10.78 2.68
N VAL A 213 18.42 9.97 2.18
CA VAL A 213 18.74 8.72 1.45
C VAL A 213 19.58 9.02 0.20
N ARG A 214 19.21 10.03 -0.59
CA ARG A 214 19.97 10.45 -1.78
C ARG A 214 21.39 10.90 -1.40
N GLN A 215 21.53 11.71 -0.38
CA GLN A 215 22.84 12.17 0.10
C GLN A 215 23.75 11.01 0.54
N GLN A 216 23.21 10.02 1.26
CA GLN A 216 23.96 8.84 1.66
C GLN A 216 24.35 7.96 0.46
N ALA A 217 23.42 7.76 -0.49
CA ALA A 217 23.71 7.03 -1.71
C ALA A 217 24.84 7.68 -2.53
N GLU A 218 24.81 9.00 -2.72
CA GLU A 218 25.87 9.74 -3.40
C GLU A 218 27.22 9.61 -2.70
N ARG A 219 27.22 9.62 -1.37
CA ARG A 219 28.45 9.43 -0.58
C ARG A 219 29.04 8.04 -0.81
N LEU A 220 28.22 6.99 -0.71
CA LEU A 220 28.66 5.61 -0.94
C LEU A 220 29.20 5.41 -2.37
N VAL A 221 28.56 6.00 -3.38
CA VAL A 221 29.05 5.93 -4.77
C VAL A 221 30.44 6.57 -4.88
N ARG A 222 30.67 7.74 -4.26
CA ARG A 222 32.00 8.38 -4.26
C ARG A 222 33.06 7.53 -3.58
N GLU A 223 32.73 6.87 -2.47
CA GLU A 223 33.63 5.97 -1.74
C GLU A 223 34.02 4.71 -2.54
N ILE A 224 33.13 4.23 -3.42
CA ILE A 224 33.37 3.05 -4.28
C ILE A 224 34.24 3.41 -5.50
N VAL A 225 34.14 4.64 -6.01
CA VAL A 225 34.83 5.10 -7.23
C VAL A 225 36.20 5.71 -6.92
N ALA A 226 36.49 6.04 -5.65
CA ALA A 226 37.79 6.55 -5.19
C ALA A 226 38.77 5.42 -4.87
#